data_17eed76c7a97bfca2d38f8bf63296317
#
_entry.id   17eed76c7a97bfca2d38f8bf63296317
#
_cell.length_a   1.000
_cell.length_b   1.000
_cell.length_c   1.000
_cell.angle_alpha   90.00
_cell.angle_beta   90.00
_cell.angle_gamma   90.00
#
_symmetry.space_group_name_H-M   'P 1'
#
loop_
_entity.id
_entity.type
_entity.pdbx_description
1 polymer ?
#
loop_
_entity_poly.entity_id
_entity_poly.type
_entity_poly.pdbx_seq_one_letter_code
_entity_poly.pdbx_strand_id
1 'polypeptide(L)'
;MTLLKYATYLAVLAYGGRLVGRTMDNEYRHFLNIWMKARGSGKSEDNQLLKRYDFDLEGVHADFHAVRNEKLWYHRGVSVQGSPVLVGAAYYAVHAFGRHMLYPGSVSLFNWLLSGSLITARNLMVSAKNGRRAWLRTTEGDLIDTMFIRGEDGTPEHRHRTLVISCEGNAGFYEIGIANTPAQLGYSVLGWNQPGFGQSSGLPFPNNTLAAADAVMQYAQSVLGFREEDIVLFGWSIGGYPASWLAANYPRVKGVVLDATFDDVLPLAQARMPKVLSDVVEYAIRAHFDLDIQAIIAQYKGPLKLIRRLQEEILTTDESGSEVQRRASNRANFLLKRILQQRHPHLVVDLESQVDRWLAMPPQQRAMAGHSGNDSEIAIRRSRLYAACDHYLTDFDATHVQPLDPGYFNIPLPFHDLK
;
A
#
# COMPACT_ATOMS: atom_id res chain seq x y z
N MET A 1 28.14 -11.19 -48.49
CA MET A 1 28.47 -12.48 -47.83
C MET A 1 29.27 -12.34 -46.55
N THR A 2 30.26 -11.45 -46.46
CA THR A 2 31.15 -11.31 -45.30
C THR A 2 30.44 -10.81 -44.04
N LEU A 3 29.57 -9.81 -44.13
CA LEU A 3 28.81 -9.24 -43.01
C LEU A 3 27.87 -10.29 -42.36
N LEU A 4 27.22 -11.11 -43.13
CA LEU A 4 26.35 -12.20 -42.66
C LEU A 4 27.12 -13.24 -41.83
N LYS A 5 28.35 -13.60 -42.33
CA LYS A 5 29.22 -14.52 -41.58
C LYS A 5 29.64 -13.95 -40.21
N TYR A 6 30.04 -12.66 -40.14
CA TYR A 6 30.39 -12.04 -38.89
C TYR A 6 29.18 -11.94 -37.92
N ALA A 7 27.99 -11.59 -38.43
CA ALA A 7 26.77 -11.60 -37.62
C ALA A 7 26.45 -12.99 -37.08
N THR A 8 26.63 -14.06 -37.89
CA THR A 8 26.44 -15.43 -37.43
C THR A 8 27.48 -15.84 -36.38
N TYR A 9 28.73 -15.48 -36.53
CA TYR A 9 29.77 -15.76 -35.53
C TYR A 9 29.47 -15.02 -34.21
N LEU A 10 29.08 -13.74 -34.24
CA LEU A 10 28.72 -12.99 -33.07
C LEU A 10 27.49 -13.58 -32.37
N ALA A 11 26.49 -14.01 -33.14
CA ALA A 11 25.32 -14.69 -32.60
C ALA A 11 25.71 -16.01 -31.91
N VAL A 12 26.53 -16.86 -32.55
CA VAL A 12 26.98 -18.11 -31.97
C VAL A 12 27.80 -17.88 -30.69
N LEU A 13 28.71 -16.89 -30.70
CA LEU A 13 29.49 -16.54 -29.52
C LEU A 13 28.59 -16.00 -28.37
N ALA A 14 27.61 -15.15 -28.70
CA ALA A 14 26.69 -14.61 -27.71
C ALA A 14 25.79 -15.71 -27.12
N TYR A 15 25.21 -16.57 -27.94
CA TYR A 15 24.39 -17.70 -27.50
C TYR A 15 25.20 -18.76 -26.77
N GLY A 16 26.42 -19.07 -27.22
CA GLY A 16 27.33 -19.99 -26.56
C GLY A 16 27.80 -19.47 -25.21
N GLY A 17 28.22 -18.21 -25.15
CA GLY A 17 28.55 -17.54 -23.88
C GLY A 17 27.39 -17.49 -22.87
N ARG A 18 26.19 -17.21 -23.39
CA ARG A 18 24.95 -17.24 -22.58
C ARG A 18 24.64 -18.64 -22.06
N LEU A 19 24.83 -19.68 -22.86
CA LEU A 19 24.64 -21.07 -22.46
C LEU A 19 25.62 -21.47 -21.35
N VAL A 20 26.91 -21.18 -21.54
CA VAL A 20 27.93 -21.44 -20.52
C VAL A 20 27.65 -20.65 -19.24
N GLY A 21 27.34 -19.35 -19.34
CA GLY A 21 26.97 -18.53 -18.18
C GLY A 21 25.80 -19.12 -17.39
N ARG A 22 24.75 -19.55 -18.08
CA ARG A 22 23.58 -20.18 -17.45
C ARG A 22 23.93 -21.49 -16.74
N THR A 23 24.79 -22.33 -17.35
CA THR A 23 25.20 -23.62 -16.73
C THR A 23 26.13 -23.42 -15.54
N MET A 24 26.81 -22.28 -15.45
CA MET A 24 27.65 -21.90 -14.30
C MET A 24 26.86 -21.19 -13.19
N ASP A 25 25.69 -20.66 -13.49
CA ASP A 25 24.82 -19.99 -12.51
C ASP A 25 24.15 -21.03 -11.60
N ASN A 26 24.36 -20.87 -10.30
CA ASN A 26 23.82 -21.78 -9.27
C ASN A 26 22.29 -21.71 -9.20
N GLU A 27 21.69 -20.50 -9.33
CA GLU A 27 20.24 -20.32 -9.31
C GLU A 27 19.59 -20.95 -10.54
N TYR A 28 20.18 -20.79 -11.72
CA TYR A 28 19.66 -21.44 -12.94
C TYR A 28 19.75 -22.98 -12.86
N ARG A 29 20.82 -23.53 -12.29
CA ARG A 29 20.91 -24.98 -12.03
C ARG A 29 19.87 -25.45 -11.02
N HIS A 30 19.64 -24.67 -9.98
CA HIS A 30 18.60 -24.98 -9.00
C HIS A 30 17.21 -24.95 -9.62
N PHE A 31 16.91 -23.94 -10.42
CA PHE A 31 15.68 -23.89 -11.22
C PHE A 31 15.50 -25.12 -12.10
N LEU A 32 16.53 -25.50 -12.87
CA LEU A 32 16.46 -26.68 -13.73
C LEU A 32 16.18 -27.97 -12.94
N ASN A 33 16.80 -28.14 -11.79
CA ASN A 33 16.56 -29.31 -10.93
C ASN A 33 15.10 -29.36 -10.44
N ILE A 34 14.55 -28.23 -9.98
CA ILE A 34 13.15 -28.15 -9.58
C ILE A 34 12.22 -28.40 -10.77
N TRP A 35 12.52 -27.80 -11.93
CA TRP A 35 11.73 -27.99 -13.15
C TRP A 35 11.69 -29.43 -13.61
N MET A 36 12.86 -30.12 -13.65
CA MET A 36 12.92 -31.54 -14.02
C MET A 36 12.15 -32.41 -13.03
N LYS A 37 12.25 -32.13 -11.74
CA LYS A 37 11.54 -32.84 -10.68
C LYS A 37 10.03 -32.66 -10.79
N ALA A 38 9.56 -31.42 -10.95
CA ALA A 38 8.15 -31.10 -11.09
C ALA A 38 7.53 -31.76 -12.34
N ARG A 39 8.25 -31.70 -13.47
CA ARG A 39 7.82 -32.37 -14.72
C ARG A 39 7.75 -33.88 -14.61
N GLY A 40 8.62 -34.50 -13.79
CA GLY A 40 8.64 -35.95 -13.61
C GLY A 40 7.66 -36.47 -12.55
N SER A 41 7.39 -35.67 -11.53
CA SER A 41 6.57 -36.11 -10.38
C SER A 41 5.08 -35.83 -10.55
N GLY A 42 4.72 -34.76 -11.26
CA GLY A 42 3.33 -34.27 -11.32
C GLY A 42 2.76 -33.80 -9.97
N LYS A 43 3.60 -33.67 -8.93
CA LYS A 43 3.16 -33.32 -7.57
C LYS A 43 2.96 -31.83 -7.40
N SER A 44 1.88 -31.44 -6.75
CA SER A 44 1.55 -30.05 -6.43
C SER A 44 2.66 -29.33 -5.64
N GLU A 45 3.36 -30.03 -4.74
CA GLU A 45 4.47 -29.46 -3.95
C GLU A 45 5.67 -29.02 -4.82
N ASP A 46 6.01 -29.81 -5.83
CA ASP A 46 7.11 -29.49 -6.74
C ASP A 46 6.73 -28.31 -7.69
N ASN A 47 5.45 -28.17 -8.05
CA ASN A 47 4.93 -27.03 -8.78
C ASN A 47 4.97 -25.74 -7.94
N GLN A 48 4.66 -25.81 -6.65
CA GLN A 48 4.79 -24.65 -5.74
C GLN A 48 6.21 -24.12 -5.68
N LEU A 49 7.22 -24.99 -5.75
CA LEU A 49 8.63 -24.55 -5.79
C LEU A 49 8.99 -23.82 -7.08
N LEU A 50 8.31 -24.12 -8.22
CA LEU A 50 8.52 -23.41 -9.48
C LEU A 50 7.93 -21.98 -9.46
N LYS A 51 6.85 -21.74 -8.72
CA LYS A 51 6.21 -20.43 -8.62
C LYS A 51 7.16 -19.33 -8.09
N ARG A 52 8.20 -19.70 -7.35
CA ARG A 52 9.26 -18.76 -6.93
C ARG A 52 10.02 -18.12 -8.10
N TYR A 53 10.06 -18.79 -9.26
CA TYR A 53 10.76 -18.34 -10.46
C TYR A 53 9.82 -17.71 -11.51
N ASP A 54 8.59 -17.38 -11.17
CA ASP A 54 7.56 -16.93 -12.13
C ASP A 54 7.27 -17.96 -13.22
N PHE A 55 7.40 -19.23 -12.89
CA PHE A 55 7.23 -20.34 -13.83
C PHE A 55 6.22 -21.35 -13.28
N ASP A 56 5.30 -21.74 -14.14
CA ASP A 56 4.34 -22.83 -13.90
C ASP A 56 4.33 -23.75 -15.12
N LEU A 57 4.26 -25.07 -14.90
CA LEU A 57 4.24 -26.06 -15.98
C LEU A 57 2.97 -26.02 -16.83
N GLU A 58 1.86 -25.66 -16.23
CA GLU A 58 0.53 -25.63 -16.83
C GLU A 58 0.04 -24.23 -17.19
N GLY A 59 0.89 -23.22 -16.98
CA GLY A 59 0.53 -21.82 -17.04
C GLY A 59 0.08 -21.27 -15.69
N VAL A 60 -0.08 -19.93 -15.60
CA VAL A 60 -0.48 -19.29 -14.33
C VAL A 60 -1.97 -19.53 -14.07
N HIS A 61 -2.25 -20.36 -13.11
CA HIS A 61 -3.61 -20.63 -12.64
C HIS A 61 -3.88 -19.89 -11.32
N ALA A 62 -5.14 -19.49 -11.12
CA ALA A 62 -5.56 -18.91 -9.85
C ALA A 62 -5.65 -20.02 -8.77
N ASP A 63 -4.97 -19.79 -7.64
CA ASP A 63 -5.09 -20.63 -6.45
C ASP A 63 -6.39 -20.33 -5.68
N PHE A 64 -6.97 -19.17 -5.92
CA PHE A 64 -8.21 -18.71 -5.29
C PHE A 64 -9.02 -17.82 -6.25
N HIS A 65 -10.33 -17.92 -6.19
CA HIS A 65 -11.28 -17.10 -6.94
C HIS A 65 -12.13 -16.29 -5.96
N ALA A 66 -12.03 -14.98 -6.02
CA ALA A 66 -12.88 -14.10 -5.23
C ALA A 66 -14.33 -14.16 -5.71
N VAL A 67 -15.25 -14.08 -4.75
CA VAL A 67 -16.69 -14.06 -5.00
C VAL A 67 -17.21 -12.65 -4.77
N ARG A 68 -18.05 -12.16 -5.68
CA ARG A 68 -18.64 -10.82 -5.55
C ARG A 68 -19.54 -10.77 -4.31
N ASN A 69 -19.27 -9.79 -3.46
CA ASN A 69 -20.08 -9.52 -2.28
C ASN A 69 -20.89 -8.23 -2.48
N GLU A 70 -22.18 -8.37 -2.73
CA GLU A 70 -23.08 -7.26 -2.98
C GLU A 70 -23.30 -6.35 -1.75
N LYS A 71 -22.86 -6.78 -0.57
CA LYS A 71 -22.97 -6.00 0.68
C LYS A 71 -21.82 -5.01 0.86
N LEU A 72 -20.76 -5.12 0.07
CA LEU A 72 -19.62 -4.22 0.19
C LEU A 72 -20.01 -2.82 -0.30
N TRP A 73 -19.61 -1.84 0.48
CA TRP A 73 -19.72 -0.45 0.10
C TRP A 73 -18.55 -0.09 -0.84
N TYR A 74 -18.87 0.36 -2.03
CA TYR A 74 -17.87 0.89 -2.96
C TYR A 74 -17.97 2.41 -2.97
N HIS A 75 -16.83 3.07 -2.74
CA HIS A 75 -16.76 4.51 -2.92
C HIS A 75 -17.00 4.81 -4.40
N ARG A 76 -18.18 5.31 -4.71
CA ARG A 76 -18.48 5.80 -6.05
C ARG A 76 -17.96 7.22 -6.11
N GLY A 77 -16.99 7.46 -6.99
CA GLY A 77 -16.47 8.80 -7.24
C GLY A 77 -17.59 9.82 -7.48
N VAL A 78 -17.30 11.07 -7.29
CA VAL A 78 -18.24 12.17 -7.49
C VAL A 78 -18.68 12.19 -8.96
N SER A 79 -19.99 12.24 -9.21
CA SER A 79 -20.48 12.45 -10.57
C SER A 79 -20.07 13.84 -11.05
N VAL A 80 -19.05 13.89 -11.90
CA VAL A 80 -18.53 15.15 -12.42
C VAL A 80 -19.20 15.46 -13.75
N GLN A 81 -19.83 16.63 -13.86
CA GLN A 81 -20.34 17.13 -15.14
C GLN A 81 -19.24 17.88 -15.87
N GLY A 82 -19.07 17.60 -17.16
CA GLY A 82 -18.07 18.28 -17.98
C GLY A 82 -18.54 18.44 -19.43
N SER A 83 -18.00 19.41 -20.12
CA SER A 83 -18.20 19.53 -21.56
C SER A 83 -17.58 18.34 -22.29
N PRO A 84 -18.08 17.92 -23.47
CA PRO A 84 -17.49 16.81 -24.23
C PRO A 84 -15.97 16.96 -24.48
N VAL A 85 -15.50 18.19 -24.65
CA VAL A 85 -14.08 18.50 -24.84
C VAL A 85 -13.29 18.20 -23.56
N LEU A 86 -13.79 18.63 -22.39
CA LEU A 86 -13.16 18.38 -21.10
C LEU A 86 -13.12 16.87 -20.80
N VAL A 87 -14.22 16.18 -21.01
CA VAL A 87 -14.33 14.71 -20.84
C VAL A 87 -13.28 14.01 -21.71
N GLY A 88 -13.20 14.36 -23.00
CA GLY A 88 -12.23 13.77 -23.94
C GLY A 88 -10.78 14.08 -23.56
N ALA A 89 -10.49 15.32 -23.17
CA ALA A 89 -9.14 15.71 -22.73
C ALA A 89 -8.71 14.97 -21.45
N ALA A 90 -9.60 14.87 -20.47
CA ALA A 90 -9.33 14.15 -19.23
C ALA A 90 -9.13 12.64 -19.47
N TYR A 91 -9.99 12.03 -20.29
CA TYR A 91 -9.85 10.61 -20.66
C TYR A 91 -8.49 10.34 -21.31
N TYR A 92 -8.10 11.16 -22.29
CA TYR A 92 -6.80 11.03 -22.95
C TYR A 92 -5.66 11.22 -21.96
N ALA A 93 -5.71 12.25 -21.12
CA ALA A 93 -4.70 12.52 -20.12
C ALA A 93 -4.50 11.33 -19.15
N VAL A 94 -5.60 10.74 -18.67
CA VAL A 94 -5.58 9.57 -17.76
C VAL A 94 -4.90 8.37 -18.43
N HIS A 95 -5.30 8.02 -19.65
CA HIS A 95 -4.84 6.80 -20.32
C HIS A 95 -3.45 6.94 -20.94
N ALA A 96 -3.06 8.15 -21.36
CA ALA A 96 -1.75 8.39 -21.96
C ALA A 96 -0.64 8.49 -20.91
N PHE A 97 -0.86 9.22 -19.80
CA PHE A 97 0.20 9.47 -18.80
C PHE A 97 -0.27 9.49 -17.34
N GLY A 98 -1.50 9.94 -17.02
CA GLY A 98 -1.96 10.17 -15.66
C GLY A 98 -1.89 8.92 -14.78
N ARG A 99 -2.31 7.77 -15.32
CA ARG A 99 -2.19 6.49 -14.63
C ARG A 99 -0.73 6.14 -14.30
N HIS A 100 0.19 6.37 -15.23
CA HIS A 100 1.60 6.08 -15.04
C HIS A 100 2.27 7.02 -14.03
N MET A 101 1.77 8.24 -13.90
CA MET A 101 2.21 9.19 -12.88
C MET A 101 1.73 8.79 -11.48
N LEU A 102 0.49 8.35 -11.35
CA LEU A 102 -0.07 7.89 -10.07
C LEU A 102 0.45 6.51 -9.66
N TYR A 103 0.68 5.62 -10.62
CA TYR A 103 1.08 4.23 -10.41
C TYR A 103 2.30 3.85 -11.27
N PRO A 104 3.47 4.47 -11.03
CA PRO A 104 4.70 4.15 -11.78
C PRO A 104 5.09 2.68 -11.69
N GLY A 105 4.73 1.99 -10.60
CA GLY A 105 4.94 0.54 -10.46
C GLY A 105 4.23 -0.32 -11.50
N SER A 106 3.21 0.22 -12.20
CA SER A 106 2.53 -0.46 -13.31
C SER A 106 3.21 -0.26 -14.68
N VAL A 107 4.29 0.53 -14.75
CA VAL A 107 5.01 0.79 -16.00
C VAL A 107 5.91 -0.40 -16.33
N SER A 108 5.76 -0.96 -17.53
CA SER A 108 6.51 -2.15 -17.95
C SER A 108 8.03 -1.99 -17.88
N LEU A 109 8.56 -0.81 -18.23
CA LEU A 109 9.99 -0.52 -18.10
C LEU A 109 10.45 -0.56 -16.66
N PHE A 110 9.66 0.00 -15.73
CA PHE A 110 9.98 0.00 -14.30
C PHE A 110 9.95 -1.42 -13.71
N ASN A 111 8.91 -2.21 -14.06
CA ASN A 111 8.83 -3.62 -13.70
C ASN A 111 10.02 -4.42 -14.23
N TRP A 112 10.43 -4.16 -15.48
CA TRP A 112 11.59 -4.83 -16.08
C TRP A 112 12.90 -4.48 -15.38
N LEU A 113 13.12 -3.20 -15.04
CA LEU A 113 14.31 -2.76 -14.30
C LEU A 113 14.41 -3.41 -12.92
N LEU A 114 13.29 -3.58 -12.23
CA LEU A 114 13.24 -4.16 -10.88
C LEU A 114 13.14 -5.69 -10.88
N SER A 115 12.88 -6.34 -12.02
CA SER A 115 12.57 -7.78 -12.09
C SER A 115 13.59 -8.66 -11.38
N GLY A 116 14.88 -8.40 -11.54
CA GLY A 116 15.95 -9.15 -10.87
C GLY A 116 15.91 -9.03 -9.35
N SER A 117 15.68 -7.81 -8.84
CA SER A 117 15.56 -7.55 -7.40
C SER A 117 14.30 -8.20 -6.81
N LEU A 118 13.17 -8.11 -7.52
CA LEU A 118 11.90 -8.71 -7.10
C LEU A 118 12.01 -10.24 -7.02
N ILE A 119 12.58 -10.88 -8.05
CA ILE A 119 12.80 -12.34 -8.06
C ILE A 119 13.71 -12.76 -6.89
N THR A 120 14.81 -12.04 -6.68
CA THR A 120 15.75 -12.33 -5.58
C THR A 120 15.07 -12.21 -4.22
N ALA A 121 14.34 -11.12 -3.97
CA ALA A 121 13.62 -10.91 -2.71
C ALA A 121 12.53 -11.97 -2.50
N ARG A 122 11.77 -12.32 -3.53
CA ARG A 122 10.76 -13.38 -3.50
C ARG A 122 11.37 -14.73 -3.15
N ASN A 123 12.52 -15.05 -3.77
CA ASN A 123 13.24 -16.27 -3.45
C ASN A 123 13.66 -16.34 -1.98
N LEU A 124 14.13 -15.23 -1.41
CA LEU A 124 14.44 -15.15 0.02
C LEU A 124 13.19 -15.35 0.90
N MET A 125 12.06 -14.76 0.53
CA MET A 125 10.80 -14.97 1.26
C MET A 125 10.39 -16.44 1.27
N VAL A 126 10.50 -17.12 0.13
CA VAL A 126 10.14 -18.56 0.03
C VAL A 126 11.17 -19.44 0.75
N SER A 127 12.47 -19.22 0.55
CA SER A 127 13.52 -20.11 1.06
C SER A 127 13.86 -19.88 2.53
N ALA A 128 13.90 -18.61 2.98
CA ALA A 128 14.33 -18.28 4.34
C ALA A 128 13.16 -18.07 5.31
N LYS A 129 11.98 -17.65 4.80
CA LYS A 129 10.80 -17.36 5.64
C LYS A 129 9.63 -18.31 5.40
N ASN A 130 9.83 -19.41 4.66
CA ASN A 130 8.77 -20.36 4.29
C ASN A 130 7.53 -19.68 3.67
N GLY A 131 7.76 -18.61 2.90
CA GLY A 131 6.71 -17.86 2.23
C GLY A 131 5.94 -18.74 1.23
N ARG A 132 4.63 -18.59 1.20
CA ARG A 132 3.74 -19.26 0.26
C ARG A 132 3.17 -18.24 -0.71
N ARG A 133 3.53 -18.35 -1.97
CA ARG A 133 3.00 -17.54 -3.05
C ARG A 133 1.67 -18.09 -3.53
N ALA A 134 0.70 -17.23 -3.79
CA ALA A 134 -0.59 -17.59 -4.34
C ALA A 134 -1.06 -16.55 -5.36
N TRP A 135 -1.78 -17.02 -6.38
CA TRP A 135 -2.44 -16.21 -7.39
C TRP A 135 -3.93 -16.12 -7.08
N LEU A 136 -4.44 -14.90 -6.92
CA LEU A 136 -5.84 -14.66 -6.61
C LEU A 136 -6.54 -14.05 -7.83
N ARG A 137 -7.64 -14.67 -8.27
CA ARG A 137 -8.47 -14.08 -9.31
C ARG A 137 -9.52 -13.17 -8.68
N THR A 138 -9.50 -11.92 -9.10
CA THR A 138 -10.49 -10.93 -8.66
C THR A 138 -11.83 -11.09 -9.35
N THR A 139 -12.87 -10.44 -8.85
CA THR A 139 -14.19 -10.37 -9.49
C THR A 139 -14.18 -9.64 -10.83
N GLU A 140 -13.17 -8.80 -11.07
CA GLU A 140 -12.94 -8.10 -12.36
C GLU A 140 -12.11 -8.93 -13.34
N GLY A 141 -11.65 -10.14 -12.93
CA GLY A 141 -10.91 -11.07 -13.77
C GLY A 141 -9.38 -10.94 -13.71
N ASP A 142 -8.85 -9.96 -12.96
CA ASP A 142 -7.42 -9.80 -12.79
C ASP A 142 -6.81 -10.91 -11.92
N LEU A 143 -5.55 -11.26 -12.18
CA LEU A 143 -4.75 -12.17 -11.35
C LEU A 143 -3.82 -11.35 -10.46
N ILE A 144 -3.92 -11.54 -9.16
CA ILE A 144 -3.16 -10.81 -8.15
C ILE A 144 -2.10 -11.74 -7.54
N ASP A 145 -0.86 -11.31 -7.65
CA ASP A 145 0.30 -11.98 -7.05
C ASP A 145 0.40 -11.65 -5.57
N THR A 146 0.43 -12.68 -4.73
CA THR A 146 0.48 -12.54 -3.27
C THR A 146 1.55 -13.42 -2.65
N MET A 147 2.02 -13.02 -1.47
CA MET A 147 2.94 -13.79 -0.65
C MET A 147 2.48 -13.81 0.81
N PHE A 148 2.20 -14.99 1.31
CA PHE A 148 1.91 -15.21 2.73
C PHE A 148 3.18 -15.68 3.45
N ILE A 149 3.56 -14.99 4.52
CA ILE A 149 4.62 -15.39 5.45
C ILE A 149 3.97 -15.60 6.81
N ARG A 150 4.06 -16.81 7.32
CA ARG A 150 3.58 -17.11 8.68
C ARG A 150 4.58 -16.53 9.70
N GLY A 151 4.08 -15.84 10.70
CA GLY A 151 4.88 -15.38 11.83
C GLY A 151 5.41 -16.54 12.67
N GLU A 152 6.51 -16.29 13.37
CA GLU A 152 7.18 -17.30 14.19
C GLU A 152 6.40 -17.57 15.49
N ASP A 153 6.28 -18.84 15.87
CA ASP A 153 5.75 -19.25 17.16
C ASP A 153 6.72 -18.81 18.28
N GLY A 154 6.19 -18.38 19.41
CA GLY A 154 7.02 -17.92 20.55
C GLY A 154 7.36 -16.42 20.55
N THR A 155 6.88 -15.66 19.58
CA THR A 155 6.97 -14.20 19.61
C THR A 155 6.15 -13.60 20.75
N PRO A 156 6.55 -12.44 21.31
CA PRO A 156 5.76 -11.72 22.30
C PRO A 156 4.32 -11.53 21.83
N GLU A 157 3.36 -11.60 22.76
CA GLU A 157 1.93 -11.36 22.48
C GLU A 157 1.32 -12.27 21.41
N HIS A 158 1.95 -13.43 21.11
CA HIS A 158 1.50 -14.35 20.07
C HIS A 158 1.29 -13.67 18.70
N ARG A 159 2.21 -12.79 18.30
CA ARG A 159 2.13 -11.97 17.09
C ARG A 159 1.84 -12.78 15.83
N HIS A 160 2.33 -14.02 15.76
CA HIS A 160 2.04 -14.95 14.65
C HIS A 160 0.54 -15.22 14.41
N ARG A 161 -0.32 -15.01 15.43
CA ARG A 161 -1.78 -15.16 15.32
C ARG A 161 -2.46 -13.93 14.72
N THR A 162 -1.75 -12.83 14.61
CA THR A 162 -2.24 -11.61 13.95
C THR A 162 -1.70 -11.57 12.53
N LEU A 163 -2.58 -11.42 11.55
CA LEU A 163 -2.22 -11.22 10.15
C LEU A 163 -2.15 -9.73 9.85
N VAL A 164 -1.06 -9.29 9.25
CA VAL A 164 -0.95 -7.96 8.67
C VAL A 164 -1.12 -8.06 7.16
N ILE A 165 -2.17 -7.47 6.61
CA ILE A 165 -2.34 -7.29 5.17
C ILE A 165 -1.67 -5.98 4.80
N SER A 166 -0.59 -6.05 3.98
CA SER A 166 0.22 -4.90 3.58
C SER A 166 -0.21 -4.38 2.22
N CYS A 167 -0.65 -3.12 2.18
CA CYS A 167 -1.05 -2.41 0.97
C CYS A 167 0.06 -1.43 0.57
N GLU A 168 0.80 -1.77 -0.47
CA GLU A 168 1.99 -1.07 -0.93
C GLU A 168 1.69 0.28 -1.59
N GLY A 169 2.70 1.16 -1.63
CA GLY A 169 2.63 2.47 -2.27
C GLY A 169 2.61 2.42 -3.80
N ASN A 170 2.72 3.59 -4.43
CA ASN A 170 2.56 3.77 -5.88
C ASN A 170 3.69 3.17 -6.73
N ALA A 171 4.82 2.86 -6.13
CA ALA A 171 5.95 2.13 -6.73
C ALA A 171 6.42 1.00 -5.80
N GLY A 172 5.58 0.58 -4.86
CA GLY A 172 5.86 -0.46 -3.88
C GLY A 172 5.49 -1.85 -4.40
N PHE A 173 6.29 -2.83 -3.98
CA PHE A 173 6.08 -4.25 -4.26
C PHE A 173 6.26 -5.03 -2.96
N TYR A 174 5.40 -6.02 -2.71
CA TYR A 174 5.45 -6.78 -1.44
C TYR A 174 6.82 -7.40 -1.19
N GLU A 175 7.57 -7.72 -2.24
CA GLU A 175 8.89 -8.37 -2.16
C GLU A 175 9.93 -7.50 -1.45
N ILE A 176 9.87 -6.18 -1.65
CA ILE A 176 10.88 -5.22 -1.17
C ILE A 176 10.26 -4.08 -0.36
N GLY A 177 8.93 -4.09 -0.18
CA GLY A 177 8.16 -3.00 0.42
C GLY A 177 7.88 -3.17 1.91
N ILE A 178 6.74 -2.58 2.32
CA ILE A 178 6.34 -2.44 3.73
C ILE A 178 5.99 -3.76 4.41
N ALA A 179 5.68 -4.82 3.64
CA ALA A 179 5.42 -6.16 4.17
C ALA A 179 6.56 -6.68 5.07
N ASN A 180 7.79 -6.21 4.85
CA ASN A 180 8.95 -6.62 5.62
C ASN A 180 8.94 -6.09 7.06
N THR A 181 8.38 -4.90 7.33
CA THR A 181 8.33 -4.31 8.68
C THR A 181 7.56 -5.18 9.68
N PRO A 182 6.29 -5.55 9.48
CA PRO A 182 5.58 -6.44 10.39
C PRO A 182 6.15 -7.87 10.40
N ALA A 183 6.71 -8.35 9.28
CA ALA A 183 7.36 -9.66 9.25
C ALA A 183 8.59 -9.75 10.17
N GLN A 184 9.39 -8.68 10.25
CA GLN A 184 10.54 -8.59 11.19
C GLN A 184 10.09 -8.59 12.65
N LEU A 185 8.89 -8.11 12.93
CA LEU A 185 8.30 -8.10 14.27
C LEU A 185 7.63 -9.43 14.67
N GLY A 186 7.63 -10.43 13.77
CA GLY A 186 7.06 -11.75 14.02
C GLY A 186 5.56 -11.87 13.78
N TYR A 187 4.93 -10.90 13.12
CA TYR A 187 3.55 -11.03 12.65
C TYR A 187 3.45 -11.97 11.45
N SER A 188 2.31 -12.63 11.29
CA SER A 188 1.96 -13.21 9.99
C SER A 188 1.67 -12.08 9.01
N VAL A 189 2.14 -12.20 7.76
CA VAL A 189 2.03 -11.13 6.77
C VAL A 189 1.48 -11.68 5.46
N LEU A 190 0.53 -10.96 4.88
CA LEU A 190 0.06 -11.18 3.51
C LEU A 190 0.38 -9.93 2.69
N GLY A 191 1.45 -10.01 1.90
CA GLY A 191 1.81 -9.01 0.90
C GLY A 191 1.12 -9.32 -0.43
N TRP A 192 0.82 -8.29 -1.21
CA TRP A 192 0.24 -8.41 -2.54
C TRP A 192 0.67 -7.25 -3.44
N ASN A 193 0.80 -7.53 -4.72
CA ASN A 193 1.10 -6.53 -5.72
C ASN A 193 -0.19 -5.98 -6.34
N GLN A 194 -0.31 -4.66 -6.44
CA GLN A 194 -1.47 -4.01 -7.05
C GLN A 194 -1.66 -4.45 -8.52
N PRO A 195 -2.88 -4.31 -9.09
CA PRO A 195 -3.10 -4.60 -10.50
C PRO A 195 -2.06 -3.94 -11.41
N GLY A 196 -1.43 -4.73 -12.30
CA GLY A 196 -0.37 -4.27 -13.20
C GLY A 196 1.03 -4.11 -12.57
N PHE A 197 1.21 -4.42 -11.28
CA PHE A 197 2.51 -4.38 -10.59
C PHE A 197 3.13 -5.77 -10.55
N GLY A 198 4.44 -5.85 -10.72
CA GLY A 198 5.17 -7.11 -10.66
C GLY A 198 4.57 -8.15 -11.61
N GLN A 199 4.09 -9.25 -11.03
CA GLN A 199 3.43 -10.31 -11.79
C GLN A 199 1.89 -10.25 -11.70
N SER A 200 1.31 -9.25 -11.04
CA SER A 200 -0.14 -9.03 -11.06
C SER A 200 -0.59 -8.54 -12.44
N SER A 201 -1.69 -9.09 -12.94
CA SER A 201 -2.31 -8.64 -14.19
C SER A 201 -3.21 -7.41 -13.97
N GLY A 202 -3.80 -6.89 -15.05
CA GLY A 202 -4.74 -5.79 -15.00
C GLY A 202 -4.09 -4.41 -14.99
N LEU A 203 -4.85 -3.42 -14.56
CA LEU A 203 -4.46 -2.01 -14.51
C LEU A 203 -4.89 -1.40 -13.17
N PRO A 204 -4.08 -0.52 -12.55
CA PRO A 204 -4.35 0.03 -11.23
C PRO A 204 -5.38 1.18 -11.27
N PHE A 205 -6.57 0.91 -11.75
CA PHE A 205 -7.71 1.80 -11.56
C PHE A 205 -8.37 1.53 -10.21
N PRO A 206 -9.06 2.51 -9.62
CA PRO A 206 -9.64 2.38 -8.28
C PRO A 206 -10.46 1.09 -8.09
N ASN A 207 -11.39 0.79 -9.00
CA ASN A 207 -12.24 -0.41 -8.90
C ASN A 207 -11.43 -1.71 -8.96
N ASN A 208 -10.42 -1.80 -9.84
CA ASN A 208 -9.54 -2.97 -9.94
C ASN A 208 -8.72 -3.14 -8.66
N THR A 209 -8.19 -2.03 -8.11
CA THR A 209 -7.46 -2.05 -6.84
C THR A 209 -8.35 -2.50 -5.67
N LEU A 210 -9.60 -2.04 -5.60
CA LEU A 210 -10.54 -2.46 -4.57
C LEU A 210 -10.97 -3.92 -4.72
N ALA A 211 -11.20 -4.38 -5.95
CA ALA A 211 -11.49 -5.80 -6.22
C ALA A 211 -10.30 -6.70 -5.86
N ALA A 212 -9.06 -6.23 -6.08
CA ALA A 212 -7.86 -6.94 -5.66
C ALA A 212 -7.74 -6.99 -4.12
N ALA A 213 -7.98 -5.88 -3.44
CA ALA A 213 -7.95 -5.82 -1.98
C ALA A 213 -9.01 -6.76 -1.36
N ASP A 214 -10.23 -6.80 -1.94
CA ASP A 214 -11.29 -7.72 -1.52
C ASP A 214 -10.88 -9.18 -1.71
N ALA A 215 -10.30 -9.53 -2.86
CA ALA A 215 -9.80 -10.89 -3.10
C ALA A 215 -8.74 -11.31 -2.07
N VAL A 216 -7.84 -10.39 -1.68
CA VAL A 216 -6.82 -10.61 -0.65
C VAL A 216 -7.47 -10.84 0.72
N MET A 217 -8.49 -10.06 1.10
CA MET A 217 -9.22 -10.24 2.35
C MET A 217 -9.98 -11.56 2.38
N GLN A 218 -10.69 -11.90 1.31
CA GLN A 218 -11.40 -13.19 1.21
C GLN A 218 -10.44 -14.38 1.30
N TYR A 219 -9.28 -14.30 0.65
CA TYR A 219 -8.24 -15.33 0.74
C TYR A 219 -7.69 -15.46 2.16
N ALA A 220 -7.44 -14.35 2.83
CA ALA A 220 -6.98 -14.34 4.22
C ALA A 220 -7.97 -15.05 5.16
N GLN A 221 -9.26 -14.83 4.96
CA GLN A 221 -10.30 -15.41 5.80
C GLN A 221 -10.61 -16.88 5.43
N SER A 222 -10.84 -17.16 4.14
CA SER A 222 -11.36 -18.47 3.70
C SER A 222 -10.29 -19.54 3.52
N VAL A 223 -9.06 -19.16 3.14
CA VAL A 223 -7.96 -20.09 2.85
C VAL A 223 -6.90 -20.09 3.96
N LEU A 224 -6.48 -18.89 4.40
CA LEU A 224 -5.49 -18.79 5.47
C LEU A 224 -6.09 -18.96 6.87
N GLY A 225 -7.42 -18.85 7.00
CA GLY A 225 -8.18 -19.12 8.24
C GLY A 225 -8.09 -18.02 9.29
N PHE A 226 -7.68 -16.80 8.94
CA PHE A 226 -7.67 -15.69 9.89
C PHE A 226 -9.07 -15.11 10.04
N ARG A 227 -9.49 -14.88 11.28
CA ARG A 227 -10.73 -14.16 11.56
C ARG A 227 -10.49 -12.67 11.31
N GLU A 228 -11.54 -11.93 11.01
CA GLU A 228 -11.48 -10.48 10.78
C GLU A 228 -10.82 -9.74 11.96
N GLU A 229 -11.15 -10.15 13.20
CA GLU A 229 -10.62 -9.59 14.45
C GLU A 229 -9.12 -9.84 14.66
N ASP A 230 -8.54 -10.74 13.90
CA ASP A 230 -7.11 -11.08 13.95
C ASP A 230 -6.32 -10.42 12.82
N ILE A 231 -6.98 -9.59 11.97
CA ILE A 231 -6.37 -8.91 10.81
C ILE A 231 -6.10 -7.45 11.12
N VAL A 232 -4.89 -7.00 10.83
CA VAL A 232 -4.47 -5.59 10.80
C VAL A 232 -4.25 -5.17 9.35
N LEU A 233 -4.74 -4.00 8.99
CA LEU A 233 -4.52 -3.41 7.68
C LEU A 233 -3.39 -2.38 7.76
N PHE A 234 -2.37 -2.53 6.93
CA PHE A 234 -1.23 -1.65 6.88
C PHE A 234 -1.10 -1.05 5.48
N GLY A 235 -1.33 0.25 5.36
CA GLY A 235 -1.25 0.98 4.09
C GLY A 235 -0.15 2.03 4.08
N TRP A 236 0.67 2.05 3.04
CA TRP A 236 1.67 3.07 2.82
C TRP A 236 1.31 3.93 1.62
N SER A 237 1.34 5.26 1.78
CA SER A 237 1.10 6.20 0.71
C SER A 237 -0.26 5.94 0.03
N ILE A 238 -0.31 5.73 -1.28
CA ILE A 238 -1.52 5.38 -2.03
C ILE A 238 -2.13 4.02 -1.58
N GLY A 239 -1.34 3.14 -0.95
CA GLY A 239 -1.84 1.91 -0.33
C GLY A 239 -2.79 2.15 0.84
N GLY A 240 -2.81 3.36 1.37
CA GLY A 240 -3.84 3.81 2.31
C GLY A 240 -5.26 3.77 1.73
N TYR A 241 -5.42 3.89 0.41
CA TYR A 241 -6.72 3.81 -0.25
C TYR A 241 -7.37 2.42 -0.11
N PRO A 242 -6.75 1.32 -0.58
CA PRO A 242 -7.32 -0.02 -0.39
C PRO A 242 -7.38 -0.42 1.09
N ALA A 243 -6.41 -0.03 1.94
CA ALA A 243 -6.45 -0.32 3.36
C ALA A 243 -7.66 0.34 4.06
N SER A 244 -7.93 1.61 3.75
CA SER A 244 -9.09 2.33 4.28
C SER A 244 -10.41 1.73 3.81
N TRP A 245 -10.48 1.32 2.53
CA TRP A 245 -11.66 0.69 1.97
C TRP A 245 -11.95 -0.68 2.61
N LEU A 246 -10.91 -1.49 2.81
CA LEU A 246 -11.03 -2.74 3.54
C LEU A 246 -11.57 -2.51 4.96
N ALA A 247 -11.04 -1.51 5.68
CA ALA A 247 -11.51 -1.18 7.02
C ALA A 247 -12.98 -0.76 7.06
N ALA A 248 -13.44 0.01 6.05
CA ALA A 248 -14.83 0.44 5.95
C ALA A 248 -15.79 -0.73 5.69
N ASN A 249 -15.35 -1.74 4.93
CA ASN A 249 -16.17 -2.89 4.54
C ASN A 249 -16.02 -4.10 5.48
N TYR A 250 -14.90 -4.17 6.22
CA TYR A 250 -14.59 -5.20 7.21
C TYR A 250 -14.33 -4.52 8.57
N PRO A 251 -15.37 -3.97 9.21
CA PRO A 251 -15.21 -3.05 10.34
C PRO A 251 -14.71 -3.70 11.64
N ARG A 252 -14.65 -5.03 11.70
CA ARG A 252 -14.16 -5.76 12.87
C ARG A 252 -12.66 -6.06 12.80
N VAL A 253 -11.94 -5.58 11.77
CA VAL A 253 -10.48 -5.73 11.72
C VAL A 253 -9.84 -5.18 12.99
N LYS A 254 -8.78 -5.84 13.45
CA LYS A 254 -8.08 -5.54 14.69
C LYS A 254 -7.57 -4.11 14.77
N GLY A 255 -7.19 -3.53 13.63
CA GLY A 255 -6.77 -2.14 13.53
C GLY A 255 -6.25 -1.78 12.14
N VAL A 256 -6.04 -0.49 11.95
CA VAL A 256 -5.53 0.09 10.71
C VAL A 256 -4.32 0.97 11.02
N VAL A 257 -3.23 0.75 10.31
CA VAL A 257 -2.03 1.60 10.34
C VAL A 257 -1.86 2.23 8.97
N LEU A 258 -1.86 3.55 8.90
CA LEU A 258 -1.70 4.32 7.67
C LEU A 258 -0.40 5.12 7.76
N ASP A 259 0.61 4.71 7.00
CA ASP A 259 1.92 5.34 6.97
C ASP A 259 2.07 6.21 5.72
N ALA A 260 2.51 7.45 5.92
CA ALA A 260 2.72 8.43 4.83
C ALA A 260 1.53 8.46 3.86
N THR A 261 0.30 8.53 4.39
CA THR A 261 -0.94 8.54 3.60
C THR A 261 -1.57 9.92 3.59
N PHE A 262 -2.38 10.20 2.58
CA PHE A 262 -3.07 11.47 2.33
C PHE A 262 -4.58 11.34 2.57
N ASP A 263 -5.25 12.47 2.66
CA ASP A 263 -6.71 12.56 2.77
C ASP A 263 -7.40 12.42 1.40
N ASP A 264 -6.87 13.11 0.39
CA ASP A 264 -7.40 13.19 -0.97
C ASP A 264 -6.24 13.40 -1.97
N VAL A 265 -6.28 12.70 -3.10
CA VAL A 265 -5.23 12.78 -4.13
C VAL A 265 -5.34 14.05 -4.98
N LEU A 266 -6.52 14.67 -5.08
CA LEU A 266 -6.72 15.85 -5.94
C LEU A 266 -5.79 17.02 -5.60
N PRO A 267 -5.64 17.46 -4.35
CA PRO A 267 -4.73 18.55 -4.02
C PRO A 267 -3.26 18.23 -4.38
N LEU A 268 -2.86 16.97 -4.27
CA LEU A 268 -1.52 16.52 -4.65
C LEU A 268 -1.30 16.59 -6.16
N ALA A 269 -2.31 16.19 -6.95
CA ALA A 269 -2.27 16.28 -8.40
C ALA A 269 -2.25 17.74 -8.86
N GLN A 270 -3.09 18.60 -8.29
CA GLN A 270 -3.17 20.02 -8.62
C GLN A 270 -1.86 20.78 -8.27
N ALA A 271 -1.21 20.42 -7.16
CA ALA A 271 0.06 21.06 -6.78
C ALA A 271 1.21 20.75 -7.75
N ARG A 272 1.16 19.63 -8.47
CA ARG A 272 2.21 19.16 -9.38
C ARG A 272 1.94 19.44 -10.86
N MET A 273 0.74 19.91 -11.18
CA MET A 273 0.34 20.19 -12.56
C MET A 273 0.25 21.69 -12.83
N PRO A 274 0.51 22.14 -14.06
CA PRO A 274 0.33 23.55 -14.43
C PRO A 274 -1.10 24.02 -14.14
N LYS A 275 -1.25 25.20 -13.53
CA LYS A 275 -2.55 25.78 -13.15
C LYS A 275 -3.53 25.89 -14.33
N VAL A 276 -3.03 26.08 -15.56
CA VAL A 276 -3.86 26.13 -16.78
C VAL A 276 -4.59 24.80 -17.06
N LEU A 277 -4.12 23.70 -16.50
CA LEU A 277 -4.74 22.37 -16.63
C LEU A 277 -5.64 22.00 -15.43
N SER A 278 -5.88 22.94 -14.50
CA SER A 278 -6.60 22.66 -13.24
C SER A 278 -7.93 21.94 -13.47
N ASP A 279 -8.74 22.42 -14.42
CA ASP A 279 -10.07 21.83 -14.69
C ASP A 279 -9.95 20.40 -15.27
N VAL A 280 -8.95 20.18 -16.15
CA VAL A 280 -8.69 18.85 -16.72
C VAL A 280 -8.20 17.90 -15.64
N VAL A 281 -7.31 18.36 -14.76
CA VAL A 281 -6.79 17.58 -13.63
C VAL A 281 -7.90 17.22 -12.65
N GLU A 282 -8.74 18.19 -12.27
CA GLU A 282 -9.86 17.97 -11.37
C GLU A 282 -10.83 16.95 -11.96
N TYR A 283 -11.25 17.15 -13.22
CA TYR A 283 -12.13 16.21 -13.88
C TYR A 283 -11.50 14.80 -13.96
N ALA A 284 -10.25 14.71 -14.38
CA ALA A 284 -9.51 13.45 -14.53
C ALA A 284 -9.44 12.68 -13.20
N ILE A 285 -9.09 13.38 -12.12
CA ILE A 285 -9.02 12.79 -10.78
C ILE A 285 -10.41 12.35 -10.32
N ARG A 286 -11.40 13.22 -10.32
CA ARG A 286 -12.73 12.91 -9.78
C ARG A 286 -13.47 11.84 -10.59
N ALA A 287 -13.28 11.80 -11.92
CA ALA A 287 -13.94 10.82 -12.77
C ALA A 287 -13.23 9.46 -12.83
N HIS A 288 -11.89 9.41 -12.65
CA HIS A 288 -11.11 8.21 -12.92
C HIS A 288 -10.23 7.73 -11.75
N PHE A 289 -9.80 8.63 -10.86
CA PHE A 289 -8.87 8.35 -9.76
C PHE A 289 -9.30 9.02 -8.45
N ASP A 290 -10.59 9.01 -8.15
CA ASP A 290 -11.12 9.61 -6.93
C ASP A 290 -10.70 8.81 -5.69
N LEU A 291 -9.50 9.09 -5.21
CA LEU A 291 -8.92 8.46 -4.03
C LEU A 291 -9.16 9.35 -2.80
N ASP A 292 -10.43 9.54 -2.44
CA ASP A 292 -10.85 10.28 -1.25
C ASP A 292 -10.79 9.38 -0.01
N ILE A 293 -9.59 9.23 0.53
CA ILE A 293 -9.33 8.38 1.69
C ILE A 293 -10.07 8.89 2.93
N GLN A 294 -10.20 10.20 3.10
CA GLN A 294 -10.90 10.76 4.25
C GLN A 294 -12.38 10.38 4.29
N ALA A 295 -13.06 10.35 3.13
CA ALA A 295 -14.46 9.93 3.07
C ALA A 295 -14.62 8.44 3.35
N ILE A 296 -13.66 7.63 2.91
CA ILE A 296 -13.66 6.17 3.09
C ILE A 296 -13.40 5.82 4.56
N ILE A 297 -12.29 6.31 5.14
CA ILE A 297 -11.90 5.96 6.51
C ILE A 297 -12.89 6.49 7.56
N ALA A 298 -13.70 7.47 7.18
CA ALA A 298 -14.80 7.97 7.98
C ALA A 298 -15.83 6.90 8.36
N GLN A 299 -16.00 5.89 7.50
CA GLN A 299 -16.93 4.78 7.73
C GLN A 299 -16.38 3.79 8.78
N TYR A 300 -15.06 3.74 8.97
CA TYR A 300 -14.43 2.88 9.96
C TYR A 300 -14.38 3.52 11.34
N LYS A 301 -14.83 2.80 12.37
CA LYS A 301 -14.87 3.28 13.76
C LYS A 301 -13.89 2.57 14.69
N GLY A 302 -13.20 1.55 14.19
CA GLY A 302 -12.23 0.76 14.94
C GLY A 302 -10.89 1.46 15.16
N PRO A 303 -9.91 0.75 15.74
CA PRO A 303 -8.60 1.28 16.06
C PRO A 303 -7.83 1.74 14.83
N LEU A 304 -7.27 2.94 14.86
CA LEU A 304 -6.59 3.58 13.74
C LEU A 304 -5.35 4.33 14.20
N LYS A 305 -4.25 4.22 13.47
CA LYS A 305 -3.02 4.98 13.68
C LYS A 305 -2.52 5.56 12.37
N LEU A 306 -2.17 6.83 12.38
CA LEU A 306 -1.47 7.52 11.31
C LEU A 306 0.02 7.65 11.65
N ILE A 307 0.89 7.42 10.68
CA ILE A 307 2.32 7.72 10.80
C ILE A 307 2.62 8.84 9.80
N ARG A 308 3.02 10.02 10.32
CA ARG A 308 3.37 11.17 9.50
C ARG A 308 4.88 11.28 9.39
N ARG A 309 5.37 11.42 8.15
CA ARG A 309 6.79 11.64 7.88
C ARG A 309 7.13 13.12 8.10
N LEU A 310 8.21 13.42 8.84
CA LEU A 310 8.62 14.80 9.09
C LEU A 310 9.40 15.42 7.93
N GLN A 311 10.14 14.58 7.18
CA GLN A 311 10.89 14.98 5.97
C GLN A 311 10.11 14.66 4.69
N GLU A 312 8.78 14.82 4.74
CA GLU A 312 7.86 14.46 3.66
C GLU A 312 8.05 15.32 2.41
N GLU A 313 8.31 14.70 1.27
CA GLU A 313 8.53 15.35 -0.02
C GLU A 313 7.43 15.04 -1.06
N ILE A 314 6.61 14.01 -0.81
CA ILE A 314 5.58 13.57 -1.76
C ILE A 314 4.19 14.09 -1.40
N LEU A 315 3.84 14.11 -0.12
CA LEU A 315 2.48 14.45 0.33
C LEU A 315 2.32 15.93 0.73
N THR A 316 3.30 16.76 0.44
CA THR A 316 3.22 18.21 0.65
C THR A 316 2.73 18.92 -0.60
N THR A 317 1.91 19.96 -0.43
CA THR A 317 1.34 20.75 -1.53
C THR A 317 2.00 22.12 -1.67
N ASP A 318 2.87 22.51 -0.74
CA ASP A 318 3.66 23.75 -0.78
C ASP A 318 5.15 23.41 -0.72
N GLU A 319 5.76 23.24 -1.88
CA GLU A 319 7.19 22.91 -2.01
C GLU A 319 8.08 24.16 -1.97
N SER A 320 7.53 25.33 -2.30
CA SER A 320 8.26 26.60 -2.40
C SER A 320 8.30 27.39 -1.09
N GLY A 321 7.48 26.99 -0.10
CA GLY A 321 7.38 27.67 1.18
C GLY A 321 8.51 27.33 2.16
N SER A 322 8.50 28.00 3.31
CA SER A 322 9.37 27.66 4.43
C SER A 322 9.11 26.21 4.90
N GLU A 323 10.05 25.65 5.68
CA GLU A 323 9.87 24.31 6.26
C GLU A 323 8.57 24.21 7.06
N VAL A 324 8.18 25.26 7.76
CA VAL A 324 6.92 25.34 8.51
C VAL A 324 5.71 25.25 7.57
N GLN A 325 5.72 26.00 6.47
CA GLN A 325 4.64 25.99 5.46
C GLN A 325 4.55 24.62 4.77
N ARG A 326 5.69 24.05 4.36
CA ARG A 326 5.75 22.71 3.78
C ARG A 326 5.18 21.66 4.73
N ARG A 327 5.60 21.68 6.00
CA ARG A 327 5.08 20.76 7.03
C ARG A 327 3.58 20.96 7.28
N ALA A 328 3.09 22.19 7.27
CA ALA A 328 1.67 22.50 7.41
C ALA A 328 0.84 21.99 6.22
N SER A 329 1.42 21.95 5.01
CA SER A 329 0.77 21.47 3.79
C SER A 329 0.75 19.94 3.63
N ASN A 330 1.36 19.20 4.56
CA ASN A 330 1.37 17.72 4.55
C ASN A 330 -0.05 17.16 4.65
N ARG A 331 -0.43 16.34 3.67
CA ARG A 331 -1.81 15.84 3.54
C ARG A 331 -2.25 14.89 4.66
N ALA A 332 -1.32 14.27 5.40
CA ALA A 332 -1.63 13.52 6.61
C ALA A 332 -2.27 14.39 7.72
N ASN A 333 -1.94 15.69 7.76
CA ASN A 333 -2.54 16.64 8.71
C ASN A 333 -4.05 16.77 8.50
N PHE A 334 -4.47 16.85 7.24
CA PHE A 334 -5.89 16.98 6.87
C PHE A 334 -6.66 15.70 7.18
N LEU A 335 -6.02 14.55 6.97
CA LEU A 335 -6.60 13.26 7.33
C LEU A 335 -6.82 13.17 8.86
N LEU A 336 -5.84 13.56 9.69
CA LEU A 336 -6.01 13.62 11.15
C LEU A 336 -7.17 14.54 11.55
N LYS A 337 -7.21 15.76 10.99
CA LYS A 337 -8.30 16.72 11.28
C LYS A 337 -9.66 16.11 11.01
N ARG A 338 -9.82 15.44 9.88
CA ARG A 338 -11.06 14.80 9.50
C ARG A 338 -11.45 13.67 10.45
N ILE A 339 -10.50 12.84 10.86
CA ILE A 339 -10.72 11.79 11.85
C ILE A 339 -11.19 12.37 13.18
N LEU A 340 -10.52 13.41 13.67
CA LEU A 340 -10.91 14.09 14.92
C LEU A 340 -12.31 14.72 14.84
N GLN A 341 -12.62 15.43 13.76
CA GLN A 341 -13.95 16.03 13.53
C GLN A 341 -15.08 14.99 13.53
N GLN A 342 -14.82 13.80 13.01
CA GLN A 342 -15.83 12.75 12.93
C GLN A 342 -15.95 11.91 14.18
N ARG A 343 -14.83 11.60 14.83
CA ARG A 343 -14.82 10.72 16.01
C ARG A 343 -15.01 11.47 17.31
N HIS A 344 -14.51 12.71 17.38
CA HIS A 344 -14.49 13.54 18.58
C HIS A 344 -14.95 14.98 18.30
N PRO A 345 -16.12 15.19 17.67
CA PRO A 345 -16.59 16.54 17.32
C PRO A 345 -16.66 17.46 18.53
N HIS A 346 -17.03 16.94 19.69
CA HIS A 346 -17.11 17.70 20.96
C HIS A 346 -15.75 18.20 21.46
N LEU A 347 -14.64 17.58 21.08
CA LEU A 347 -13.30 18.05 21.40
C LEU A 347 -12.81 19.12 20.43
N VAL A 348 -13.27 19.07 19.17
CA VAL A 348 -12.77 19.93 18.08
C VAL A 348 -13.51 21.25 17.99
N VAL A 349 -14.81 21.29 18.27
CA VAL A 349 -15.63 22.52 18.19
C VAL A 349 -14.93 23.68 18.92
N ASP A 350 -14.75 24.80 18.22
CA ASP A 350 -14.06 26.02 18.68
C ASP A 350 -12.55 25.84 19.01
N LEU A 351 -11.97 24.68 18.70
CA LEU A 351 -10.57 24.36 18.96
C LEU A 351 -9.80 23.89 17.71
N GLU A 352 -10.35 24.11 16.51
CA GLU A 352 -9.70 23.67 15.24
C GLU A 352 -8.28 24.22 15.12
N SER A 353 -8.05 25.48 15.48
CA SER A 353 -6.73 26.11 15.48
C SER A 353 -5.74 25.47 16.48
N GLN A 354 -6.25 24.79 17.52
CA GLN A 354 -5.39 24.05 18.45
C GLN A 354 -4.85 22.76 17.83
N VAL A 355 -5.59 22.10 16.92
CA VAL A 355 -5.09 20.97 16.13
C VAL A 355 -3.93 21.43 15.26
N ASP A 356 -4.06 22.59 14.57
CA ASP A 356 -2.98 23.15 13.77
C ASP A 356 -1.75 23.50 14.61
N ARG A 357 -1.99 24.08 15.78
CA ARG A 357 -0.91 24.38 16.74
C ARG A 357 -0.19 23.10 17.18
N TRP A 358 -0.93 22.04 17.54
CA TRP A 358 -0.35 20.75 17.90
C TRP A 358 0.46 20.13 16.76
N LEU A 359 -0.06 20.16 15.53
CA LEU A 359 0.60 19.64 14.34
C LEU A 359 1.92 20.39 14.01
N ALA A 360 1.99 21.69 14.34
CA ALA A 360 3.19 22.52 14.15
C ALA A 360 4.25 22.31 15.26
N MET A 361 3.87 21.79 16.43
CA MET A 361 4.82 21.58 17.53
C MET A 361 5.81 20.46 17.21
N PRO A 362 7.08 20.60 17.61
CA PRO A 362 8.02 19.49 17.65
C PRO A 362 7.50 18.38 18.58
N PRO A 363 7.77 17.08 18.27
CA PRO A 363 7.26 15.96 19.07
C PRO A 363 7.58 16.06 20.57
N GLN A 364 8.79 16.56 20.91
CA GLN A 364 9.23 16.71 22.32
C GLN A 364 8.39 17.74 23.11
N GLN A 365 7.87 18.76 22.43
CA GLN A 365 7.06 19.80 23.08
C GLN A 365 5.59 19.37 23.28
N ARG A 366 5.09 18.42 22.50
CA ARG A 366 3.71 17.94 22.58
C ARG A 366 3.42 17.25 23.91
N ALA A 367 4.36 16.46 24.41
CA ALA A 367 4.25 15.79 25.71
C ALA A 367 4.03 16.78 26.86
N MET A 368 4.61 17.98 26.78
CA MET A 368 4.44 19.03 27.81
C MET A 368 3.18 19.88 27.57
N ALA A 369 2.74 20.05 26.33
CA ALA A 369 1.64 20.94 25.97
C ALA A 369 0.27 20.48 26.50
N GLY A 370 0.11 19.17 26.77
CA GLY A 370 -1.08 18.59 27.37
C GLY A 370 -1.24 18.87 28.88
N HIS A 371 -0.16 19.23 29.57
CA HIS A 371 -0.14 19.45 31.01
C HIS A 371 -0.23 20.96 31.33
N SER A 372 -1.36 21.57 31.04
CA SER A 372 -1.62 22.94 31.49
C SER A 372 -2.24 22.90 32.89
N GLY A 373 -1.54 23.42 33.91
CA GLY A 373 -2.02 23.51 35.30
C GLY A 373 -3.19 24.45 35.51
N ASN A 374 -4.04 24.67 34.55
CA ASN A 374 -5.23 25.50 34.60
C ASN A 374 -6.48 24.62 34.49
N ASP A 375 -7.30 24.59 35.52
CA ASP A 375 -8.51 23.78 35.63
C ASP A 375 -9.73 24.35 34.89
N SER A 376 -9.52 25.28 33.94
CA SER A 376 -10.62 25.76 33.12
C SER A 376 -11.13 24.65 32.18
N GLU A 377 -12.44 24.61 31.93
CA GLU A 377 -13.09 23.66 31.04
C GLU A 377 -12.44 23.63 29.63
N ILE A 378 -12.05 24.80 29.12
CA ILE A 378 -11.33 24.92 27.82
C ILE A 378 -9.95 24.27 27.89
N ALA A 379 -9.23 24.43 29.02
CA ALA A 379 -7.91 23.82 29.18
C ALA A 379 -8.00 22.30 29.27
N ILE A 380 -8.99 21.76 29.96
CA ILE A 380 -9.28 20.33 30.09
C ILE A 380 -9.62 19.77 28.70
N ARG A 381 -10.54 20.42 27.95
CA ARG A 381 -10.94 20.00 26.60
C ARG A 381 -9.77 20.03 25.60
N ARG A 382 -8.91 21.07 25.70
CA ARG A 382 -7.67 21.14 24.88
C ARG A 382 -6.71 20.01 25.19
N SER A 383 -6.52 19.69 26.49
CA SER A 383 -5.66 18.55 26.88
C SER A 383 -6.17 17.22 26.32
N ARG A 384 -7.47 16.96 26.38
CA ARG A 384 -8.10 15.78 25.78
C ARG A 384 -7.95 15.77 24.25
N LEU A 385 -8.09 16.93 23.59
CA LEU A 385 -7.88 17.06 22.16
C LEU A 385 -6.43 16.71 21.77
N TYR A 386 -5.44 17.18 22.54
CA TYR A 386 -4.04 16.86 22.31
C TYR A 386 -3.74 15.37 22.56
N ALA A 387 -4.35 14.78 23.58
CA ALA A 387 -4.26 13.33 23.80
C ALA A 387 -4.86 12.52 22.64
N ALA A 388 -5.98 12.98 22.08
CA ALA A 388 -6.57 12.36 20.89
C ALA A 388 -5.65 12.52 19.66
N CYS A 389 -5.04 13.69 19.46
CA CYS A 389 -4.06 13.89 18.39
C CYS A 389 -2.90 12.90 18.50
N ASP A 390 -2.32 12.75 19.68
CA ASP A 390 -1.18 11.86 19.97
C ASP A 390 -1.57 10.38 19.81
N HIS A 391 -2.79 10.04 20.20
CA HIS A 391 -3.32 8.70 19.98
C HIS A 391 -3.41 8.33 18.52
N TYR A 392 -3.95 9.21 17.67
CA TYR A 392 -4.17 8.92 16.27
C TYR A 392 -2.95 9.15 15.37
N LEU A 393 -1.97 9.98 15.76
CA LEU A 393 -0.83 10.31 14.90
C LEU A 393 0.49 10.18 15.64
N THR A 394 1.44 9.54 14.99
CA THR A 394 2.84 9.48 15.41
C THR A 394 3.72 10.09 14.31
N ASP A 395 4.66 10.93 14.68
CA ASP A 395 5.67 11.45 13.76
C ASP A 395 6.85 10.48 13.67
N PHE A 396 7.31 10.27 12.44
CA PHE A 396 8.54 9.55 12.13
C PHE A 396 9.48 10.47 11.36
N ASP A 397 10.67 10.69 11.89
CA ASP A 397 11.66 11.58 11.27
C ASP A 397 12.37 10.86 10.12
N ALA A 398 11.72 10.86 8.98
CA ALA A 398 12.15 10.19 7.76
C ALA A 398 11.51 10.81 6.52
N THR A 399 12.09 10.54 5.36
CA THR A 399 11.52 10.85 4.04
C THR A 399 10.38 9.90 3.70
N HIS A 400 9.61 10.22 2.66
CA HIS A 400 8.47 9.40 2.20
C HIS A 400 8.84 7.96 1.88
N VAL A 401 9.96 7.78 1.19
CA VAL A 401 10.39 6.47 0.65
C VAL A 401 11.21 5.63 1.63
N GLN A 402 11.66 6.21 2.75
CA GLN A 402 12.43 5.47 3.74
C GLN A 402 11.57 4.38 4.39
N PRO A 403 12.04 3.13 4.49
CA PRO A 403 11.29 2.06 5.17
C PRO A 403 10.90 2.46 6.60
N LEU A 404 9.69 2.08 7.01
CA LEU A 404 9.25 2.30 8.39
C LEU A 404 10.09 1.47 9.35
N ASP A 405 10.71 2.14 10.32
CA ASP A 405 11.41 1.44 11.40
C ASP A 405 10.42 0.57 12.20
N PRO A 406 10.75 -0.70 12.47
CA PRO A 406 9.87 -1.61 13.21
C PRO A 406 9.38 -1.06 14.55
N GLY A 407 10.17 -0.21 15.22
CA GLY A 407 9.78 0.43 16.49
C GLY A 407 8.57 1.37 16.37
N TYR A 408 8.26 1.85 15.18
CA TYR A 408 7.09 2.70 14.91
C TYR A 408 5.85 1.90 14.50
N PHE A 409 5.99 0.63 14.14
CA PHE A 409 4.85 -0.21 13.79
C PHE A 409 4.21 -0.79 15.05
N ASN A 410 3.10 -0.18 15.46
CA ASN A 410 2.31 -0.64 16.60
C ASN A 410 0.86 -0.83 16.19
N ILE A 411 0.25 -1.94 16.63
CA ILE A 411 -1.18 -2.17 16.43
C ILE A 411 -1.94 -1.15 17.27
N PRO A 412 -2.81 -0.33 16.67
CA PRO A 412 -3.55 0.67 17.40
C PRO A 412 -4.56 0.05 18.37
N LEU A 413 -4.76 0.71 19.49
CA LEU A 413 -5.79 0.36 20.46
C LEU A 413 -7.00 1.28 20.28
N PRO A 414 -8.18 0.91 20.80
CA PRO A 414 -9.32 1.82 20.86
C PRO A 414 -8.97 3.06 21.68
N PHE A 415 -9.41 4.24 21.23
CA PHE A 415 -9.31 5.45 22.04
C PHE A 415 -10.43 5.46 23.07
N HIS A 416 -10.07 5.52 24.35
CA HIS A 416 -11.01 5.70 25.44
C HIS A 416 -10.94 7.16 25.89
N ASP A 417 -11.94 7.95 25.48
CA ASP A 417 -12.09 9.29 26.04
C ASP A 417 -12.39 9.15 27.53
N LEU A 418 -11.48 9.65 28.36
CA LEU A 418 -11.72 9.72 29.82
C LEU A 418 -12.88 10.69 30.02
N LYS A 419 -14.05 10.14 30.34
CA LYS A 419 -15.26 10.91 30.66
C LYS A 419 -15.06 11.82 31.83
#